data_d1953d4f041d02ced87e3b101bff3ef0
#
_entry.id   d1953d4f041d02ced87e3b101bff3ef0
#
_cell.length_a   1.000
_cell.length_b   1.000
_cell.length_c   1.000
_cell.angle_alpha   90.00
_cell.angle_beta   90.00
_cell.angle_gamma   90.00
#
_symmetry.space_group_name_H-M   'P 1'
#
loop_
_entity.id
_entity.type
_entity.pdbx_description
1 polymer ?
#
loop_
_entity_poly.entity_id
_entity_poly.type
_entity_poly.pdbx_seq_one_letter_code
_entity_poly.pdbx_strand_id
1 'polypeptide(L)'
;MCIRDRVTIEEIKTTAIPFSELNEPVMVHLAQAYCYGHMYLVEHVAPSIRIQMTYYQIDTEEIKQFDEEKTREELAAFYMDTLRRYVKWAALSRDLKISSSRTLKELKFPFPDYRSGQRDFAVAVYKTILDREKLFASAPTGIGKTISTLFPSLKAIGEGKAEKVFYLCAKNVTATVAYDTLRLLYNQEVSFKSVAITAKDKICFQDVRNCDPEVCPYAKGYYDRCQDALYELLQETQFIDREAVEKKAKEHLICPFELKMCIRDRYTAVGCCFRFKKLS
;
A
#
# COMPACT_ATOMS: atom_id res chain seq x y z
N MET A 1 -41.06 -31.81 -17.67
CA MET A 1 -40.29 -31.77 -16.44
C MET A 1 -39.11 -30.84 -16.71
N CYS A 2 -39.27 -29.54 -16.38
CA CYS A 2 -38.20 -28.58 -16.61
C CYS A 2 -37.12 -28.83 -15.59
N ILE A 3 -35.98 -29.37 -16.00
CA ILE A 3 -34.74 -29.33 -15.26
C ILE A 3 -34.36 -27.86 -15.19
N ARG A 4 -34.58 -27.20 -14.04
CA ARG A 4 -34.02 -25.88 -13.80
C ARG A 4 -32.51 -26.09 -13.75
N ASP A 5 -31.84 -25.70 -14.82
CA ASP A 5 -30.38 -25.66 -14.85
C ASP A 5 -29.93 -24.75 -13.69
N ARG A 6 -29.39 -25.39 -12.64
CA ARG A 6 -28.82 -24.64 -11.49
C ARG A 6 -27.50 -24.03 -11.95
N VAL A 7 -27.47 -22.74 -12.05
CA VAL A 7 -26.23 -22.02 -12.35
C VAL A 7 -25.29 -22.14 -11.17
N THR A 8 -24.02 -22.43 -11.47
CA THR A 8 -22.95 -22.51 -10.48
C THR A 8 -21.89 -21.47 -10.80
N ILE A 9 -21.48 -20.71 -9.82
CA ILE A 9 -20.23 -19.91 -9.85
C ILE A 9 -19.13 -20.78 -9.29
N GLU A 10 -18.19 -21.15 -10.12
CA GLU A 10 -17.00 -21.90 -9.72
C GLU A 10 -15.77 -20.99 -9.67
N GLU A 11 -15.11 -20.96 -8.52
CA GLU A 11 -13.83 -20.29 -8.33
C GLU A 11 -12.75 -21.34 -8.15
N ILE A 12 -11.73 -21.32 -9.01
CA ILE A 12 -10.64 -22.31 -9.04
C ILE A 12 -9.37 -21.70 -8.50
N LYS A 13 -8.74 -22.38 -7.55
CA LYS A 13 -7.46 -21.97 -6.95
C LYS A 13 -6.47 -23.13 -6.91
N THR A 14 -5.21 -22.82 -7.18
CA THR A 14 -4.11 -23.75 -6.91
C THR A 14 -3.62 -23.58 -5.47
N THR A 15 -3.17 -24.66 -4.85
CA THR A 15 -2.63 -24.64 -3.49
C THR A 15 -1.48 -25.65 -3.34
N ALA A 16 -0.50 -25.30 -2.49
CA ALA A 16 0.52 -26.23 -2.01
C ALA A 16 0.14 -26.83 -0.63
N ILE A 17 -0.97 -26.37 -0.03
CA ILE A 17 -1.45 -26.87 1.28
C ILE A 17 -1.96 -28.32 1.07
N PRO A 18 -1.51 -29.30 1.88
CA PRO A 18 -2.07 -30.65 1.85
C PRO A 18 -3.58 -30.65 2.12
N PHE A 19 -4.33 -31.45 1.40
CA PHE A 19 -5.79 -31.51 1.58
C PHE A 19 -6.25 -32.05 2.94
N SER A 20 -5.38 -32.72 3.68
CA SER A 20 -5.61 -33.08 5.09
C SER A 20 -5.73 -31.85 6.02
N GLU A 21 -5.12 -30.73 5.63
CA GLU A 21 -5.13 -29.47 6.37
C GLU A 21 -6.19 -28.47 5.85
N LEU A 22 -6.68 -28.67 4.62
CA LEU A 22 -7.69 -27.82 4.00
C LEU A 22 -9.11 -28.37 4.27
N ASN A 23 -9.64 -28.11 5.46
CA ASN A 23 -10.96 -28.61 5.88
C ASN A 23 -12.13 -27.74 5.45
N GLU A 24 -11.88 -26.47 5.13
CA GLU A 24 -12.87 -25.50 4.68
C GLU A 24 -12.25 -24.58 3.60
N PRO A 25 -13.07 -23.89 2.79
CA PRO A 25 -12.55 -22.95 1.82
C PRO A 25 -11.87 -21.76 2.50
N VAL A 26 -10.76 -21.29 1.91
CA VAL A 26 -10.13 -20.08 2.37
C VAL A 26 -11.07 -18.88 2.14
N MET A 27 -11.43 -18.18 3.21
CA MET A 27 -12.47 -17.14 3.19
C MET A 27 -12.23 -16.05 2.12
N VAL A 28 -10.97 -15.67 1.85
CA VAL A 28 -10.66 -14.66 0.82
C VAL A 28 -11.02 -15.17 -0.59
N HIS A 29 -10.82 -16.45 -0.86
CA HIS A 29 -11.20 -17.05 -2.13
C HIS A 29 -12.72 -17.16 -2.25
N LEU A 30 -13.37 -17.60 -1.18
CA LEU A 30 -14.82 -17.72 -1.10
C LEU A 30 -15.51 -16.36 -1.26
N ALA A 31 -14.94 -15.30 -0.65
CA ALA A 31 -15.43 -13.93 -0.79
C ALA A 31 -15.43 -13.44 -2.25
N GLN A 32 -14.43 -13.85 -3.04
CA GLN A 32 -14.39 -13.57 -4.48
C GLN A 32 -15.56 -14.23 -5.22
N ALA A 33 -15.81 -15.51 -4.93
CA ALA A 33 -16.92 -16.25 -5.51
C ALA A 33 -18.29 -15.66 -5.12
N TYR A 34 -18.45 -15.21 -3.88
CA TYR A 34 -19.65 -14.49 -3.42
C TYR A 34 -19.90 -13.19 -4.18
N CYS A 35 -18.84 -12.42 -4.42
CA CYS A 35 -18.97 -11.19 -5.22
C CYS A 35 -19.42 -11.50 -6.64
N TYR A 36 -18.87 -12.51 -7.28
CA TYR A 36 -19.30 -12.93 -8.62
C TYR A 36 -20.72 -13.49 -8.61
N GLY A 37 -21.10 -14.26 -7.60
CA GLY A 37 -22.46 -14.74 -7.43
C GLY A 37 -23.46 -13.60 -7.30
N HIS A 38 -23.14 -12.57 -6.49
CA HIS A 38 -23.96 -11.38 -6.40
C HIS A 38 -24.10 -10.65 -7.74
N MET A 39 -22.98 -10.39 -8.42
CA MET A 39 -23.00 -9.71 -9.73
C MET A 39 -23.86 -10.47 -10.74
N TYR A 40 -23.72 -11.79 -10.80
CA TYR A 40 -24.55 -12.61 -11.65
C TYR A 40 -26.05 -12.49 -11.33
N LEU A 41 -26.40 -12.57 -10.03
CA LEU A 41 -27.81 -12.46 -9.61
C LEU A 41 -28.39 -11.06 -9.77
N VAL A 42 -27.60 -10.00 -9.92
CA VAL A 42 -28.07 -8.67 -10.28
C VAL A 42 -28.59 -8.65 -11.72
N GLU A 43 -27.91 -9.34 -12.62
CA GLU A 43 -28.23 -9.38 -14.05
C GLU A 43 -29.28 -10.45 -14.40
N HIS A 44 -29.42 -11.48 -13.56
CA HIS A 44 -30.27 -12.64 -13.84
C HIS A 44 -31.30 -12.87 -12.72
N VAL A 45 -32.52 -13.20 -13.11
CA VAL A 45 -33.61 -13.46 -12.16
C VAL A 45 -33.53 -14.91 -11.64
N ALA A 46 -32.86 -15.10 -10.50
CA ALA A 46 -32.84 -16.34 -9.76
C ALA A 46 -32.86 -16.06 -8.25
N PRO A 47 -33.51 -16.89 -7.42
CA PRO A 47 -33.56 -16.69 -5.96
C PRO A 47 -32.26 -17.09 -5.26
N SER A 48 -31.52 -18.04 -5.81
CA SER A 48 -30.27 -18.56 -5.26
C SER A 48 -29.34 -19.02 -6.37
N ILE A 49 -28.08 -19.25 -6.00
CA ILE A 49 -27.04 -19.77 -6.89
C ILE A 49 -26.11 -20.70 -6.09
N ARG A 50 -25.59 -21.71 -6.76
CA ARG A 50 -24.55 -22.58 -6.19
C ARG A 50 -23.20 -21.90 -6.32
N ILE A 51 -22.45 -21.85 -5.22
CA ILE A 51 -21.08 -21.41 -5.15
C ILE A 51 -20.20 -22.63 -4.98
N GLN A 52 -19.23 -22.82 -5.84
CA GLN A 52 -18.29 -23.92 -5.79
C GLN A 52 -16.86 -23.41 -5.74
N MET A 53 -16.12 -23.83 -4.72
CA MET A 53 -14.68 -23.60 -4.61
C MET A 53 -13.95 -24.87 -5.00
N THR A 54 -13.12 -24.79 -6.02
CA THR A 54 -12.31 -25.92 -6.51
C THR A 54 -10.83 -25.63 -6.24
N TYR A 55 -10.18 -26.49 -5.46
CA TYR A 55 -8.75 -26.42 -5.18
C TYR A 55 -8.02 -27.52 -5.95
N TYR A 56 -6.98 -27.12 -6.68
CA TYR A 56 -6.04 -28.01 -7.32
C TYR A 56 -4.73 -28.02 -6.52
N GLN A 57 -4.35 -29.16 -5.97
CA GLN A 57 -3.10 -29.32 -5.23
C GLN A 57 -1.95 -29.53 -6.22
N ILE A 58 -0.90 -28.69 -6.12
CA ILE A 58 0.14 -28.61 -7.15
C ILE A 58 1.05 -29.85 -7.16
N ASP A 59 1.33 -30.43 -5.99
CA ASP A 59 2.30 -31.51 -5.84
C ASP A 59 1.67 -32.90 -6.11
N THR A 60 0.39 -33.08 -5.72
CA THR A 60 -0.32 -34.38 -5.85
C THR A 60 -1.26 -34.44 -7.05
N GLU A 61 -1.50 -33.28 -7.71
CA GLU A 61 -2.48 -33.13 -8.81
C GLU A 61 -3.92 -33.51 -8.43
N GLU A 62 -4.21 -33.58 -7.14
CA GLU A 62 -5.55 -33.89 -6.64
C GLU A 62 -6.44 -32.66 -6.69
N ILE A 63 -7.77 -32.89 -6.74
CA ILE A 63 -8.79 -31.83 -6.70
C ILE A 63 -9.66 -32.01 -5.48
N LYS A 64 -9.91 -30.93 -4.76
CA LYS A 64 -10.87 -30.86 -3.66
C LYS A 64 -11.89 -29.76 -3.93
N GLN A 65 -13.16 -30.10 -3.77
CA GLN A 65 -14.27 -29.17 -4.01
C GLN A 65 -15.06 -28.97 -2.74
N PHE A 66 -15.51 -27.71 -2.57
CA PHE A 66 -16.47 -27.30 -1.55
C PHE A 66 -17.60 -26.59 -2.26
N ASP A 67 -18.81 -26.89 -1.93
CA ASP A 67 -19.98 -26.23 -2.52
C ASP A 67 -21.04 -25.88 -1.47
N GLU A 68 -21.74 -24.82 -1.73
CA GLU A 68 -22.85 -24.33 -0.93
C GLU A 68 -23.85 -23.59 -1.82
N GLU A 69 -25.08 -23.51 -1.37
CA GLU A 69 -26.11 -22.68 -2.02
C GLU A 69 -26.26 -21.37 -1.25
N LYS A 70 -26.27 -20.26 -1.97
CA LYS A 70 -26.46 -18.92 -1.41
C LYS A 70 -27.67 -18.24 -2.06
N THR A 71 -28.49 -17.61 -1.23
CA THR A 71 -29.60 -16.81 -1.72
C THR A 71 -29.14 -15.45 -2.22
N ARG A 72 -29.98 -14.81 -3.00
CA ARG A 72 -29.78 -13.44 -3.48
C ARG A 72 -29.55 -12.48 -2.32
N GLU A 73 -30.32 -12.60 -1.27
CA GLU A 73 -30.27 -11.72 -0.11
C GLU A 73 -28.97 -11.89 0.69
N GLU A 74 -28.51 -13.12 0.87
CA GLU A 74 -27.23 -13.42 1.56
C GLU A 74 -26.05 -12.82 0.79
N LEU A 75 -25.96 -13.04 -0.54
CA LEU A 75 -24.91 -12.51 -1.36
C LEU A 75 -24.96 -10.98 -1.45
N ALA A 76 -26.15 -10.40 -1.53
CA ALA A 76 -26.32 -8.95 -1.51
C ALA A 76 -25.87 -8.34 -0.17
N ALA A 77 -26.23 -8.95 0.95
CA ALA A 77 -25.79 -8.51 2.28
C ALA A 77 -24.27 -8.57 2.43
N PHE A 78 -23.64 -9.68 2.02
CA PHE A 78 -22.18 -9.84 2.01
C PHE A 78 -21.49 -8.79 1.14
N TYR A 79 -21.98 -8.60 -0.10
CA TYR A 79 -21.41 -7.63 -1.03
C TYR A 79 -21.51 -6.20 -0.51
N MET A 80 -22.67 -5.83 0.04
CA MET A 80 -22.89 -4.49 0.59
C MET A 80 -22.03 -4.23 1.84
N ASP A 81 -21.81 -5.22 2.71
CA ASP A 81 -20.89 -5.08 3.84
C ASP A 81 -19.44 -4.88 3.35
N THR A 82 -19.02 -5.68 2.38
CA THR A 82 -17.70 -5.54 1.75
C THR A 82 -17.50 -4.16 1.12
N LEU A 83 -18.52 -3.65 0.40
CA LEU A 83 -18.48 -2.30 -0.17
C LEU A 83 -18.40 -1.21 0.90
N ARG A 84 -19.16 -1.30 1.99
CA ARG A 84 -19.10 -0.32 3.08
C ARG A 84 -17.69 -0.22 3.67
N ARG A 85 -17.02 -1.35 3.86
CA ARG A 85 -15.63 -1.38 4.31
C ARG A 85 -14.68 -0.76 3.28
N TYR A 86 -14.90 -1.01 2.00
CA TYR A 86 -14.07 -0.47 0.92
C TYR A 86 -14.27 1.03 0.70
N VAL A 87 -15.50 1.54 0.79
CA VAL A 87 -15.84 2.94 0.50
C VAL A 87 -15.07 3.92 1.39
N LYS A 88 -14.88 3.61 2.68
CA LYS A 88 -14.07 4.46 3.57
C LYS A 88 -12.64 4.63 3.06
N TRP A 89 -12.06 3.57 2.49
CA TRP A 89 -10.72 3.56 1.91
C TRP A 89 -10.65 4.31 0.58
N ALA A 90 -11.62 4.10 -0.27
CA ALA A 90 -11.72 4.81 -1.54
C ALA A 90 -11.88 6.33 -1.33
N ALA A 91 -12.70 6.72 -0.36
CA ALA A 91 -12.87 8.12 0.02
C ALA A 91 -11.57 8.72 0.55
N LEU A 92 -10.90 8.08 1.51
CA LEU A 92 -9.61 8.53 2.04
C LEU A 92 -8.55 8.67 0.93
N SER A 93 -8.41 7.67 0.07
CA SER A 93 -7.45 7.68 -1.03
C SER A 93 -7.72 8.82 -2.01
N ARG A 94 -8.99 9.04 -2.36
CA ARG A 94 -9.42 10.13 -3.23
C ARG A 94 -9.09 11.48 -2.60
N ASP A 95 -9.43 11.67 -1.34
CA ASP A 95 -9.28 12.95 -0.64
C ASP A 95 -7.79 13.29 -0.44
N LEU A 96 -6.95 12.31 -0.10
CA LEU A 96 -5.50 12.46 -0.07
C LEU A 96 -4.94 12.83 -1.44
N LYS A 97 -5.37 12.18 -2.51
CA LYS A 97 -4.92 12.47 -3.88
C LYS A 97 -5.33 13.88 -4.33
N ILE A 98 -6.59 14.26 -4.10
CA ILE A 98 -7.10 15.59 -4.46
C ILE A 98 -6.35 16.68 -3.67
N SER A 99 -6.22 16.52 -2.35
CA SER A 99 -5.52 17.47 -1.50
C SER A 99 -4.04 17.62 -1.91
N SER A 100 -3.34 16.51 -2.11
CA SER A 100 -1.94 16.53 -2.57
C SER A 100 -1.80 17.20 -3.93
N SER A 101 -2.63 16.84 -4.90
CA SER A 101 -2.57 17.43 -6.25
C SER A 101 -2.82 18.93 -6.20
N ARG A 102 -3.83 19.38 -5.45
CA ARG A 102 -4.17 20.79 -5.33
C ARG A 102 -3.05 21.60 -4.68
N THR A 103 -2.57 21.16 -3.53
CA THR A 103 -1.61 21.94 -2.73
C THR A 103 -0.19 21.88 -3.29
N LEU A 104 0.24 20.74 -3.82
CA LEU A 104 1.58 20.60 -4.40
C LEU A 104 1.76 21.37 -5.71
N LYS A 105 0.69 21.66 -6.45
CA LYS A 105 0.75 22.57 -7.61
C LYS A 105 1.21 23.97 -7.21
N GLU A 106 0.80 24.43 -6.03
CA GLU A 106 1.12 25.77 -5.51
C GLU A 106 2.44 25.79 -4.72
N LEU A 107 3.09 24.65 -4.53
CA LEU A 107 4.35 24.54 -3.81
C LEU A 107 5.41 25.48 -4.41
N LYS A 108 6.01 26.31 -3.56
CA LYS A 108 7.08 27.26 -3.93
C LYS A 108 8.42 26.77 -3.43
N PHE A 109 9.48 27.26 -4.04
CA PHE A 109 10.82 27.02 -3.51
C PHE A 109 10.94 27.69 -2.13
N PRO A 110 11.44 26.97 -1.09
CA PRO A 110 11.30 27.44 0.29
C PRO A 110 12.30 28.53 0.71
N PHE A 111 13.18 28.94 -0.18
CA PHE A 111 14.17 29.98 0.09
C PHE A 111 13.97 31.17 -0.86
N PRO A 112 14.33 32.41 -0.45
CA PRO A 112 14.16 33.59 -1.30
C PRO A 112 14.97 33.48 -2.60
N ASP A 113 16.18 32.90 -2.53
CA ASP A 113 17.08 32.81 -3.65
C ASP A 113 17.61 31.38 -3.84
N TYR A 114 17.90 31.03 -5.08
CA TYR A 114 18.63 29.81 -5.43
C TYR A 114 20.14 30.04 -5.27
N ARG A 115 20.84 29.05 -4.77
CA ARG A 115 22.30 29.02 -4.84
C ARG A 115 22.75 28.85 -6.28
N SER A 116 24.00 29.23 -6.58
CA SER A 116 24.58 29.05 -7.93
C SER A 116 24.45 27.58 -8.39
N GLY A 117 23.90 27.36 -9.59
CA GLY A 117 23.64 26.05 -10.19
C GLY A 117 22.48 25.24 -9.56
N GLN A 118 21.91 25.71 -8.46
CA GLN A 118 20.83 24.97 -7.76
C GLN A 118 19.53 24.95 -8.58
N ARG A 119 19.20 26.07 -9.21
CA ARG A 119 18.00 26.19 -10.06
C ARG A 119 18.12 25.32 -11.29
N ASP A 120 19.29 25.33 -11.93
CA ASP A 120 19.52 24.53 -13.14
C ASP A 120 19.42 23.05 -12.84
N PHE A 121 19.94 22.62 -11.69
CA PHE A 121 19.79 21.23 -11.24
C PHE A 121 18.33 20.87 -10.99
N ALA A 122 17.55 21.71 -10.30
CA ALA A 122 16.13 21.46 -10.07
C ALA A 122 15.32 21.40 -11.38
N VAL A 123 15.64 22.26 -12.34
CA VAL A 123 15.03 22.25 -13.68
C VAL A 123 15.39 20.96 -14.44
N ALA A 124 16.64 20.51 -14.37
CA ALA A 124 17.06 19.26 -14.98
C ALA A 124 16.30 18.07 -14.41
N VAL A 125 16.15 17.98 -13.07
CA VAL A 125 15.36 16.92 -12.41
C VAL A 125 13.90 16.97 -12.90
N TYR A 126 13.29 18.15 -12.92
CA TYR A 126 11.90 18.28 -13.35
C TYR A 126 11.69 17.85 -14.80
N LYS A 127 12.54 18.31 -15.72
CA LYS A 127 12.50 17.91 -17.13
C LYS A 127 12.65 16.40 -17.31
N THR A 128 13.62 15.81 -16.61
CA THR A 128 13.84 14.35 -16.63
C THR A 128 12.59 13.56 -16.22
N ILE A 129 11.83 14.05 -15.23
CA ILE A 129 10.55 13.46 -14.84
C ILE A 129 9.51 13.59 -15.96
N LEU A 130 9.41 14.76 -16.60
CA LEU A 130 8.49 15.01 -17.71
C LEU A 130 8.78 14.10 -18.91
N ASP A 131 10.05 14.00 -19.25
CA ASP A 131 10.52 13.25 -20.41
C ASP A 131 10.61 11.74 -20.14
N ARG A 132 10.40 11.31 -18.86
CA ARG A 132 10.52 9.92 -18.40
C ARG A 132 11.90 9.30 -18.67
N GLU A 133 12.92 10.12 -18.51
CA GLU A 133 14.31 9.77 -18.76
C GLU A 133 15.10 9.48 -17.47
N LYS A 134 16.40 9.27 -17.61
CA LYS A 134 17.35 9.06 -16.51
C LYS A 134 18.32 10.24 -16.45
N LEU A 135 18.54 10.79 -15.25
CA LEU A 135 19.49 11.86 -15.00
C LEU A 135 20.66 11.33 -14.17
N PHE A 136 21.87 11.49 -14.72
CA PHE A 136 23.11 11.33 -13.97
C PHE A 136 23.69 12.73 -13.75
N ALA A 137 23.77 13.16 -12.51
CA ALA A 137 24.22 14.50 -12.19
C ALA A 137 25.37 14.48 -11.17
N SER A 138 26.43 15.21 -11.46
CA SER A 138 27.49 15.53 -10.52
C SER A 138 27.33 16.97 -10.05
N ALA A 139 27.25 17.17 -8.75
CA ALA A 139 27.08 18.49 -8.17
C ALA A 139 27.92 18.63 -6.89
N PRO A 140 28.56 19.80 -6.66
CA PRO A 140 29.40 20.03 -5.51
C PRO A 140 28.63 19.93 -4.17
N THR A 141 29.36 19.70 -3.09
CA THR A 141 28.80 19.76 -1.75
C THR A 141 28.28 21.16 -1.45
N GLY A 142 27.19 21.26 -0.72
CA GLY A 142 26.61 22.56 -0.33
C GLY A 142 25.64 23.21 -1.31
N ILE A 143 25.53 22.74 -2.57
CA ILE A 143 24.59 23.28 -3.55
C ILE A 143 23.10 23.07 -3.16
N GLY A 144 22.81 22.17 -2.23
CA GLY A 144 21.44 21.84 -1.85
C GLY A 144 20.80 20.74 -2.71
N LYS A 145 21.56 19.67 -3.02
CA LYS A 145 21.09 18.53 -3.85
C LYS A 145 19.72 17.99 -3.41
N THR A 146 19.50 17.84 -2.11
CA THR A 146 18.27 17.25 -1.56
C THR A 146 17.03 18.08 -1.92
N ILE A 147 17.07 19.39 -1.68
CA ILE A 147 15.94 20.25 -2.03
C ILE A 147 15.75 20.36 -3.54
N SER A 148 16.86 20.38 -4.32
CA SER A 148 16.81 20.45 -5.78
C SER A 148 16.28 19.18 -6.44
N THR A 149 16.20 18.08 -5.70
CA THR A 149 15.55 16.83 -6.17
C THR A 149 14.14 16.70 -5.62
N LEU A 150 13.91 16.94 -4.33
CA LEU A 150 12.59 16.75 -3.69
C LEU A 150 11.57 17.80 -4.12
N PHE A 151 11.94 19.07 -4.19
CA PHE A 151 11.03 20.13 -4.60
C PHE A 151 10.43 19.92 -5.99
N PRO A 152 11.21 19.73 -7.07
CA PRO A 152 10.64 19.51 -8.39
C PRO A 152 9.88 18.17 -8.50
N SER A 153 10.28 17.15 -7.74
CA SER A 153 9.58 15.87 -7.71
C SER A 153 8.19 15.99 -7.08
N LEU A 154 8.05 16.72 -5.96
CA LEU A 154 6.76 17.00 -5.34
C LEU A 154 5.88 17.88 -6.25
N LYS A 155 6.46 18.88 -6.92
CA LYS A 155 5.78 19.68 -7.92
C LYS A 155 5.21 18.81 -9.05
N ALA A 156 6.01 17.89 -9.57
CA ALA A 156 5.60 16.93 -10.59
C ALA A 156 4.45 16.01 -10.12
N ILE A 157 4.42 15.60 -8.85
CA ILE A 157 3.28 14.88 -8.27
C ILE A 157 2.03 15.76 -8.28
N GLY A 158 2.14 17.02 -7.83
CA GLY A 158 1.02 17.98 -7.84
C GLY A 158 0.42 18.17 -9.23
N GLU A 159 1.24 18.14 -10.26
CA GLU A 159 0.84 18.29 -11.66
C GLU A 159 0.43 16.97 -12.35
N GLY A 160 0.42 15.86 -11.60
CA GLY A 160 0.05 14.53 -12.12
C GLY A 160 1.07 13.93 -13.09
N LYS A 161 2.32 14.38 -13.06
CA LYS A 161 3.43 13.87 -13.88
C LYS A 161 4.18 12.72 -13.22
N ALA A 162 4.02 12.56 -11.91
CA ALA A 162 4.51 11.45 -11.10
C ALA A 162 3.46 11.08 -10.04
N GLU A 163 3.46 9.85 -9.58
CA GLU A 163 2.57 9.39 -8.52
C GLU A 163 3.27 9.27 -7.18
N LYS A 164 4.53 8.82 -7.20
CA LYS A 164 5.35 8.56 -6.02
C LYS A 164 6.80 8.94 -6.25
N VAL A 165 7.48 9.28 -5.16
CA VAL A 165 8.93 9.51 -5.14
C VAL A 165 9.58 8.55 -4.15
N PHE A 166 10.63 7.86 -4.58
CA PHE A 166 11.51 7.09 -3.71
C PHE A 166 12.85 7.81 -3.59
N TYR A 167 13.12 8.37 -2.42
CA TYR A 167 14.41 9.02 -2.14
C TYR A 167 15.34 8.01 -1.46
N LEU A 168 16.30 7.49 -2.22
CA LEU A 168 17.21 6.45 -1.76
C LEU A 168 18.51 7.05 -1.26
N CYS A 169 18.90 6.70 -0.04
CA CYS A 169 20.10 7.21 0.61
C CYS A 169 21.03 6.07 1.02
N ALA A 170 22.33 6.24 0.77
CA ALA A 170 23.34 5.28 1.20
C ALA A 170 23.64 5.36 2.71
N LYS A 171 23.39 6.49 3.36
CA LYS A 171 23.72 6.76 4.77
C LYS A 171 22.50 7.31 5.51
N ASN A 172 22.37 6.97 6.79
CA ASN A 172 21.29 7.44 7.65
C ASN A 172 21.27 8.98 7.79
N VAL A 173 22.43 9.62 7.90
CA VAL A 173 22.54 11.09 7.98
C VAL A 173 21.91 11.77 6.76
N THR A 174 22.10 11.24 5.57
CA THR A 174 21.48 11.81 4.34
C THR A 174 19.96 11.71 4.36
N ALA A 175 19.43 10.70 5.00
CA ALA A 175 17.99 10.55 5.14
C ALA A 175 17.39 11.56 6.12
N THR A 176 18.07 11.86 7.22
CA THR A 176 17.64 12.93 8.12
C THR A 176 17.53 14.24 7.37
N VAL A 177 18.52 14.57 6.53
CA VAL A 177 18.47 15.78 5.67
C VAL A 177 17.28 15.75 4.70
N ALA A 178 16.95 14.59 4.12
CA ALA A 178 15.78 14.46 3.27
C ALA A 178 14.47 14.71 4.05
N TYR A 179 14.39 14.16 5.26
CA TYR A 179 13.25 14.36 6.16
C TYR A 179 13.06 15.82 6.57
N ASP A 180 14.14 16.49 6.96
CA ASP A 180 14.11 17.91 7.32
C ASP A 180 13.71 18.78 6.11
N THR A 181 14.18 18.39 4.92
CA THR A 181 13.78 19.07 3.68
C THR A 181 12.28 18.87 3.39
N LEU A 182 11.73 17.69 3.61
CA LEU A 182 10.30 17.44 3.46
C LEU A 182 9.47 18.23 4.47
N ARG A 183 9.92 18.32 5.74
CA ARG A 183 9.28 19.13 6.77
C ARG A 183 9.27 20.61 6.40
N LEU A 184 10.41 21.12 5.88
CA LEU A 184 10.51 22.50 5.40
C LEU A 184 9.51 22.79 4.26
N LEU A 185 9.36 21.86 3.32
CA LEU A 185 8.39 22.00 2.23
C LEU A 185 6.94 21.91 2.73
N TYR A 186 6.68 21.04 3.69
CA TYR A 186 5.36 20.87 4.29
C TYR A 186 4.86 22.12 5.02
N ASN A 187 5.75 22.92 5.60
CA ASN A 187 5.40 24.18 6.29
C ASN A 187 4.73 25.22 5.37
N GLN A 188 4.63 24.95 4.06
CA GLN A 188 3.90 25.79 3.09
C GLN A 188 2.41 25.39 2.95
N GLU A 189 1.82 24.73 3.94
CA GLU A 189 0.42 24.28 3.93
C GLU A 189 0.11 23.27 2.82
N VAL A 190 1.11 22.51 2.38
CA VAL A 190 0.93 21.46 1.41
C VAL A 190 0.56 20.14 2.07
N SER A 191 -0.21 19.31 1.37
CA SER A 191 -0.64 18.00 1.83
C SER A 191 0.04 16.90 1.04
N PHE A 192 0.83 16.08 1.71
CA PHE A 192 1.36 14.83 1.17
C PHE A 192 1.73 13.87 2.32
N LYS A 193 1.76 12.60 2.04
CA LYS A 193 2.22 11.59 3.00
C LYS A 193 3.65 11.19 2.68
N SER A 194 4.48 11.09 3.71
CA SER A 194 5.82 10.55 3.59
C SER A 194 6.07 9.45 4.60
N VAL A 195 6.84 8.43 4.24
CA VAL A 195 7.20 7.32 5.13
C VAL A 195 8.70 7.07 5.13
N ALA A 196 9.28 6.94 6.32
CA ALA A 196 10.67 6.49 6.47
C ALA A 196 10.71 4.97 6.54
N ILE A 197 11.26 4.35 5.50
CA ILE A 197 11.41 2.90 5.44
C ILE A 197 12.67 2.50 6.21
N THR A 198 12.49 1.64 7.19
CA THR A 198 13.56 1.11 8.06
C THR A 198 13.71 -0.38 7.81
N ALA A 199 14.94 -0.90 7.87
CA ALA A 199 15.17 -2.34 7.72
C ALA A 199 14.43 -3.13 8.81
N LYS A 200 13.94 -4.33 8.46
CA LYS A 200 13.12 -5.16 9.34
C LYS A 200 13.80 -5.44 10.67
N ASP A 201 15.10 -5.75 10.65
CA ASP A 201 15.89 -6.05 11.85
C ASP A 201 16.02 -4.86 12.82
N LYS A 202 15.81 -3.63 12.34
CA LYS A 202 15.89 -2.41 13.18
C LYS A 202 14.57 -1.99 13.79
N ILE A 203 13.46 -2.53 13.34
CA ILE A 203 12.13 -2.14 13.78
C ILE A 203 11.33 -3.33 14.35
N CYS A 204 11.85 -4.55 14.24
CA CYS A 204 11.21 -5.73 14.81
C CYS A 204 11.13 -5.61 16.33
N PHE A 205 9.98 -5.97 16.90
CA PHE A 205 9.79 -5.99 18.37
C PHE A 205 10.32 -7.26 19.04
N GLN A 206 10.71 -8.26 18.25
CA GLN A 206 11.30 -9.50 18.76
C GLN A 206 12.82 -9.39 18.82
N ASP A 207 13.44 -9.89 19.89
CA ASP A 207 14.89 -9.94 20.05
C ASP A 207 15.53 -10.81 18.97
N VAL A 208 14.91 -11.96 18.71
CA VAL A 208 15.28 -12.86 17.60
C VAL A 208 14.14 -12.86 16.59
N ARG A 209 14.44 -12.46 15.37
CA ARG A 209 13.46 -12.39 14.30
C ARG A 209 12.94 -13.77 13.92
N ASN A 210 11.71 -14.06 14.29
CA ASN A 210 10.91 -15.16 13.76
C ASN A 210 9.56 -14.59 13.34
N CYS A 211 9.19 -14.78 12.06
CA CYS A 211 7.94 -14.24 11.50
C CYS A 211 6.85 -15.31 11.36
N ASP A 212 7.05 -16.49 11.92
CA ASP A 212 6.04 -17.53 11.99
C ASP A 212 4.85 -17.01 12.82
N PRO A 213 3.62 -17.02 12.30
CA PRO A 213 2.43 -16.58 13.02
C PRO A 213 2.17 -17.37 14.32
N GLU A 214 2.65 -18.60 14.44
CA GLU A 214 2.52 -19.39 15.67
C GLU A 214 3.51 -18.96 16.77
N VAL A 215 4.57 -18.24 16.39
CA VAL A 215 5.62 -17.76 17.31
C VAL A 215 5.52 -16.26 17.52
N CYS A 216 5.24 -15.49 16.48
CA CYS A 216 5.22 -14.03 16.52
C CYS A 216 3.79 -13.48 16.72
N PRO A 217 3.47 -12.91 17.88
CA PRO A 217 2.13 -12.37 18.15
C PRO A 217 1.78 -11.20 17.24
N TYR A 218 2.77 -10.50 16.70
CA TYR A 218 2.59 -9.38 15.77
C TYR A 218 2.34 -9.83 14.32
N ALA A 219 2.71 -11.08 13.98
CA ALA A 219 2.41 -11.69 12.69
C ALA A 219 1.06 -12.40 12.70
N LYS A 220 0.69 -13.04 13.83
CA LYS A 220 -0.58 -13.74 14.00
C LYS A 220 -1.76 -12.79 13.85
N GLY A 221 -2.65 -13.06 12.89
CA GLY A 221 -3.83 -12.21 12.61
C GLY A 221 -3.48 -10.79 12.14
N TYR A 222 -2.31 -10.59 11.53
CA TYR A 222 -1.86 -9.28 11.04
C TYR A 222 -2.89 -8.62 10.11
N TYR A 223 -3.38 -9.37 9.13
CA TYR A 223 -4.28 -8.82 8.10
C TYR A 223 -5.65 -8.39 8.63
N ASP A 224 -6.09 -8.94 9.75
CA ASP A 224 -7.36 -8.59 10.39
C ASP A 224 -7.29 -7.22 11.08
N ARG A 225 -6.11 -6.86 11.58
CA ARG A 225 -5.89 -5.64 12.37
C ARG A 225 -5.17 -4.52 11.62
N CYS A 226 -4.42 -4.86 10.57
CA CYS A 226 -3.56 -3.88 9.89
C CYS A 226 -4.35 -2.77 9.18
N GLN A 227 -5.59 -3.04 8.77
CA GLN A 227 -6.40 -2.08 8.04
C GLN A 227 -6.78 -0.88 8.92
N ASP A 228 -7.24 -1.12 10.14
CA ASP A 228 -7.63 -0.05 11.06
C ASP A 228 -6.39 0.75 11.51
N ALA A 229 -5.29 0.07 11.86
CA ALA A 229 -4.03 0.72 12.19
C ALA A 229 -3.52 1.63 11.07
N LEU A 230 -3.59 1.15 9.83
CA LEU A 230 -3.19 1.91 8.65
C LEU A 230 -4.11 3.12 8.42
N TYR A 231 -5.42 2.94 8.55
CA TYR A 231 -6.41 3.99 8.36
C TYR A 231 -6.19 5.13 9.35
N GLU A 232 -6.06 4.82 10.64
CA GLU A 232 -5.80 5.77 11.71
C GLU A 232 -4.48 6.52 11.49
N LEU A 233 -3.39 5.79 11.21
CA LEU A 233 -2.08 6.38 11.00
C LEU A 233 -2.07 7.36 9.82
N LEU A 234 -2.77 7.05 8.74
CA LEU A 234 -2.91 7.94 7.59
C LEU A 234 -3.73 9.20 7.89
N GLN A 235 -4.63 9.17 8.86
CA GLN A 235 -5.37 10.35 9.29
C GLN A 235 -4.58 11.20 10.29
N GLU A 236 -3.85 10.57 11.21
CA GLU A 236 -3.18 11.23 12.32
C GLU A 236 -1.94 12.01 11.90
N THR A 237 -1.15 11.53 10.93
CA THR A 237 0.13 12.18 10.59
C THR A 237 0.43 12.24 9.09
N GLN A 238 1.18 13.27 8.70
CA GLN A 238 1.74 13.43 7.36
C GLN A 238 3.12 12.79 7.23
N PHE A 239 3.89 12.81 8.32
CA PHE A 239 5.23 12.23 8.40
C PHE A 239 5.19 10.94 9.21
N ILE A 240 5.22 9.83 8.49
CA ILE A 240 5.15 8.51 9.10
C ILE A 240 6.58 8.02 9.34
N ASP A 241 7.11 8.43 10.47
CA ASP A 241 8.44 8.04 10.94
C ASP A 241 8.41 6.71 11.70
N ARG A 242 9.54 6.36 12.30
CA ARG A 242 9.66 5.12 13.06
C ARG A 242 8.78 5.12 14.30
N GLU A 243 8.75 6.22 15.03
CA GLU A 243 8.04 6.34 16.29
C GLU A 243 6.51 6.24 16.11
N ALA A 244 5.97 6.94 15.12
CA ALA A 244 4.56 6.88 14.77
C ALA A 244 4.12 5.45 14.40
N VAL A 245 4.95 4.75 13.62
CA VAL A 245 4.65 3.36 13.23
C VAL A 245 4.77 2.40 14.42
N GLU A 246 5.80 2.52 15.25
CA GLU A 246 5.97 1.64 16.42
C GLU A 246 4.84 1.83 17.43
N LYS A 247 4.43 3.08 17.68
CA LYS A 247 3.27 3.39 18.52
C LYS A 247 2.02 2.69 18.01
N LYS A 248 1.67 2.94 16.74
CA LYS A 248 0.45 2.38 16.14
C LYS A 248 0.50 0.85 16.04
N ALA A 249 1.67 0.29 15.74
CA ALA A 249 1.87 -1.15 15.68
C ALA A 249 1.70 -1.83 17.05
N LYS A 250 2.08 -1.17 18.15
CA LYS A 250 1.83 -1.66 19.52
C LYS A 250 0.36 -1.58 19.90
N GLU A 251 -0.31 -0.47 19.58
CA GLU A 251 -1.74 -0.27 19.85
C GLU A 251 -2.59 -1.38 19.21
N HIS A 252 -2.27 -1.77 17.98
CA HIS A 252 -3.02 -2.78 17.22
C HIS A 252 -2.40 -4.18 17.27
N LEU A 253 -1.31 -4.40 18.00
CA LEU A 253 -0.58 -5.68 18.08
C LEU A 253 -0.24 -6.24 16.69
N ILE A 254 0.40 -5.45 15.84
CA ILE A 254 0.79 -5.82 14.47
C ILE A 254 2.28 -5.57 14.20
N CYS A 255 2.81 -6.22 13.17
CA CYS A 255 4.20 -6.05 12.77
C CYS A 255 4.47 -4.62 12.25
N PRO A 256 5.36 -3.84 12.88
CA PRO A 256 5.65 -2.47 12.45
C PRO A 256 6.33 -2.39 11.09
N PHE A 257 7.10 -3.41 10.71
CA PHE A 257 7.72 -3.46 9.39
C PHE A 257 6.66 -3.66 8.28
N GLU A 258 5.77 -4.64 8.46
CA GLU A 258 4.71 -4.89 7.47
C GLU A 258 3.75 -3.70 7.36
N LEU A 259 3.43 -3.02 8.48
CA LEU A 259 2.64 -1.80 8.45
C LEU A 259 3.31 -0.71 7.58
N LYS A 260 4.63 -0.50 7.70
CA LYS A 260 5.37 0.42 6.83
C LYS A 260 5.30 0.02 5.36
N MET A 261 5.40 -1.28 5.06
CA MET A 261 5.31 -1.76 3.68
C MET A 261 3.92 -1.52 3.09
N CYS A 262 2.86 -1.74 3.86
CA CYS A 262 1.49 -1.42 3.44
C CYS A 262 1.31 0.07 3.12
N ILE A 263 1.90 0.96 3.93
CA ILE A 263 1.86 2.41 3.69
C ILE A 263 2.60 2.75 2.39
N ARG A 264 3.84 2.27 2.23
CA ARG A 264 4.64 2.48 1.03
C ARG A 264 3.92 2.08 -0.25
N ASP A 265 3.30 0.92 -0.22
CA ASP A 265 2.74 0.34 -1.43
C ASP A 265 1.43 1.03 -1.85
N ARG A 266 0.65 1.50 -0.89
CA ARG A 266 -0.70 2.01 -1.15
C ARG A 266 -0.82 3.54 -1.15
N TYR A 267 -0.11 4.26 -0.26
CA TYR A 267 -0.53 5.62 0.12
C TYR A 267 0.55 6.69 0.14
N THR A 268 1.81 6.42 -0.22
CA THR A 268 2.87 7.39 -0.08
C THR A 268 3.16 8.15 -1.37
N ALA A 269 3.20 9.49 -1.28
CA ALA A 269 3.78 10.34 -2.31
C ALA A 269 5.31 10.32 -2.25
N VAL A 270 5.91 10.13 -1.06
CA VAL A 270 7.36 10.08 -0.85
C VAL A 270 7.75 8.92 0.04
N GLY A 271 8.51 7.97 -0.49
CA GLY A 271 9.14 6.89 0.27
C GLY A 271 10.65 7.13 0.40
N CYS A 272 11.17 7.24 1.63
CA CYS A 272 12.60 7.21 1.87
C CYS A 272 13.02 5.78 2.19
N CYS A 273 13.70 5.12 1.26
CA CYS A 273 14.14 3.73 1.44
C CYS A 273 15.63 3.65 1.79
N PHE A 274 15.95 2.90 2.85
CA PHE A 274 17.30 2.61 3.28
C PHE A 274 17.63 1.14 3.02
N ARG A 275 18.12 0.81 1.84
CA ARG A 275 18.92 -0.40 1.65
C ARG A 275 19.71 -0.34 0.35
N PHE A 276 21.02 -0.27 0.45
CA PHE A 276 21.88 -0.84 -0.58
C PHE A 276 22.45 -2.17 -0.05
N LYS A 277 22.13 -3.26 -0.73
CA LYS A 277 23.00 -4.43 -0.68
C LYS A 277 24.24 -4.06 -1.49
N LYS A 278 25.42 -4.08 -0.87
CA LYS A 278 26.69 -4.04 -1.62
C LYS A 278 26.61 -5.17 -2.64
N LEU A 279 26.57 -4.85 -3.91
CA LEU A 279 26.94 -5.79 -4.95
C LEU A 279 28.44 -5.99 -4.80
N SER A 280 28.83 -7.15 -4.28
CA SER A 280 30.19 -7.65 -4.32
C SER A 280 30.52 -8.10 -5.71
#